data_7feb719b6d16498ab511ddc6ae4123d6
#
_entry.id   7feb719b6d16498ab511ddc6ae4123d6
#
_cell.length_a   1.000
_cell.length_b   1.000
_cell.length_c   1.000
_cell.angle_alpha   90.00
_cell.angle_beta   90.00
_cell.angle_gamma   90.00
#
_symmetry.space_group_name_H-M   'P 1'
#
loop_
_entity.id
_entity.type
_entity.pdbx_description
1 polymer ?
#
loop_
_entity_poly.entity_id
_entity_poly.type
_entity_poly.pdbx_seq_one_letter_code
_entity_poly.pdbx_strand_id
1 'polypeptide(L)'
;MSERPAYIVVDVRIDDADAYEIYKGKVVPIVTQFGGEYLVRGGVMDVIQEELWSPTRMVLLKFPSRARALEFMHSKEYEPVKQMRLDNSAGSLVILEGV
;
A
#
# COMPACT_ATOMS: atom_id res chain seq x y z
N MET A 1 20.86 17.84 -1.02
CA MET A 1 20.63 16.72 -1.94
C MET A 1 19.20 16.25 -1.80
N SER A 2 18.47 16.22 -2.89
CA SER A 2 17.08 15.79 -2.84
C SER A 2 16.97 14.26 -2.83
N GLU A 3 16.12 13.75 -1.98
CA GLU A 3 15.83 12.33 -1.96
C GLU A 3 14.88 11.96 -3.11
N ARG A 4 15.07 10.77 -3.63
CA ARG A 4 14.14 10.23 -4.62
C ARG A 4 12.88 9.74 -3.90
N PRO A 5 11.69 9.98 -4.46
CA PRO A 5 10.48 9.42 -3.88
C PRO A 5 10.48 7.91 -4.02
N ALA A 6 9.64 7.27 -3.21
CA ALA A 6 9.42 5.83 -3.33
C ALA A 6 7.93 5.56 -3.37
N TYR A 7 7.57 4.45 -3.98
CA TYR A 7 6.17 4.08 -4.16
C TYR A 7 5.94 2.67 -3.60
N ILE A 8 4.88 2.53 -2.82
CA ILE A 8 4.40 1.23 -2.42
C ILE A 8 3.30 0.84 -3.38
N VAL A 9 3.48 -0.26 -4.08
CA VAL A 9 2.52 -0.78 -5.06
C VAL A 9 1.94 -2.06 -4.51
N VAL A 10 0.62 -2.10 -4.37
CA VAL A 10 -0.09 -3.26 -3.81
C VAL A 10 -1.12 -3.75 -4.81
N ASP A 11 -1.14 -5.07 -5.02
CA ASP A 11 -2.26 -5.75 -5.66
C ASP A 11 -2.91 -6.61 -4.58
N VAL A 12 -4.17 -6.37 -4.28
CA VAL A 12 -4.84 -6.99 -3.14
C VAL A 12 -6.18 -7.59 -3.51
N ARG A 13 -6.42 -8.83 -3.03
CA ARG A 13 -7.73 -9.46 -3.04
C ARG A 13 -8.31 -9.35 -1.63
N ILE A 14 -9.44 -8.70 -1.51
CA ILE A 14 -10.11 -8.51 -0.21
C ILE A 14 -10.99 -9.73 0.05
N ASP A 15 -10.73 -10.43 1.17
CA ASP A 15 -11.49 -11.63 1.55
C ASP A 15 -12.64 -11.31 2.52
N ASP A 16 -12.46 -10.31 3.38
CA ASP A 16 -13.49 -9.82 4.30
C ASP A 16 -13.61 -8.30 4.14
N ALA A 17 -14.65 -7.87 3.42
CA ALA A 17 -14.83 -6.47 3.07
C ALA A 17 -15.06 -5.58 4.30
N ASP A 18 -15.84 -6.05 5.28
CA ASP A 18 -16.15 -5.26 6.48
C ASP A 18 -14.91 -5.04 7.33
N ALA A 19 -14.13 -6.10 7.57
CA ALA A 19 -12.89 -6.02 8.32
C ALA A 19 -11.87 -5.15 7.59
N TYR A 20 -11.82 -5.23 6.26
CA TYR A 20 -10.89 -4.43 5.46
C TYR A 20 -11.24 -2.94 5.53
N GLU A 21 -12.52 -2.58 5.60
CA GLU A 21 -12.93 -1.19 5.78
C GLU A 21 -12.42 -0.62 7.11
N ILE A 22 -12.43 -1.42 8.17
CA ILE A 22 -11.85 -1.03 9.46
C ILE A 22 -10.34 -0.79 9.32
N TYR A 23 -9.65 -1.70 8.63
CA TYR A 23 -8.23 -1.55 8.32
C TYR A 23 -7.96 -0.23 7.59
N LYS A 24 -8.73 0.08 6.55
CA LYS A 24 -8.58 1.29 5.75
C LYS A 24 -8.65 2.56 6.61
N GLY A 25 -9.57 2.60 7.57
CA GLY A 25 -9.69 3.73 8.47
C GLY A 25 -8.50 3.88 9.43
N LYS A 26 -7.92 2.76 9.84
CA LYS A 26 -6.80 2.77 10.80
C LYS A 26 -5.45 3.07 10.14
N VAL A 27 -5.26 2.66 8.89
CA VAL A 27 -3.97 2.80 8.21
C VAL A 27 -3.69 4.22 7.74
N VAL A 28 -4.70 4.99 7.38
CA VAL A 28 -4.53 6.34 6.80
C VAL A 28 -3.72 7.27 7.69
N PRO A 29 -4.05 7.44 8.99
CA PRO A 29 -3.24 8.34 9.83
C PRO A 29 -1.80 7.86 10.00
N ILE A 30 -1.55 6.56 9.96
CA ILE A 30 -0.20 6.02 10.07
C ILE A 30 0.60 6.34 8.80
N VAL A 31 0.00 6.17 7.63
CA VAL A 31 0.62 6.55 6.36
C VAL A 31 1.01 8.03 6.39
N THR A 32 0.10 8.89 6.83
CA THR A 32 0.35 10.33 6.93
C THR A 32 1.49 10.65 7.90
N GLN A 33 1.53 9.95 9.03
CA GLN A 33 2.59 10.13 10.03
C GLN A 33 3.99 9.92 9.44
N PHE A 34 4.14 8.98 8.52
CA PHE A 34 5.42 8.69 7.88
C PHE A 34 5.64 9.45 6.57
N GLY A 35 4.78 10.43 6.29
CA GLY A 35 4.92 11.29 5.11
C GLY A 35 4.38 10.69 3.82
N GLY A 36 3.60 9.62 3.93
CA GLY A 36 3.00 8.97 2.77
C GLY A 36 1.69 9.61 2.33
N GLU A 37 1.32 9.36 1.09
CA GLU A 37 0.03 9.78 0.54
C GLU A 37 -0.48 8.73 -0.43
N TYR A 38 -1.80 8.58 -0.48
CA TYR A 38 -2.43 7.68 -1.45
C TYR A 38 -2.55 8.38 -2.79
N LEU A 39 -2.05 7.74 -3.85
CA LEU A 39 -2.19 8.21 -5.23
C LEU A 39 -3.28 7.45 -5.96
N VAL A 40 -3.41 6.15 -5.69
CA VAL A 40 -4.44 5.28 -6.24
C VAL A 40 -4.94 4.38 -5.13
N ARG A 41 -6.23 4.21 -5.03
CA ARG A 41 -6.82 3.39 -3.98
C ARG A 41 -8.04 2.63 -4.52
N GLY A 42 -7.76 1.60 -5.33
CA GLY A 42 -8.80 0.75 -5.90
C GLY A 42 -9.67 1.44 -6.94
N GLY A 43 -9.11 2.41 -7.68
CA GLY A 43 -9.83 3.09 -8.75
C GLY A 43 -10.03 2.23 -9.99
N VAL A 44 -10.72 2.80 -10.98
CA VAL A 44 -10.94 2.13 -12.26
C VAL A 44 -9.61 1.75 -12.89
N MET A 45 -9.54 0.54 -13.41
CA MET A 45 -8.31 -0.02 -13.94
C MET A 45 -8.55 -0.53 -15.37
N ASP A 46 -7.69 -0.07 -16.28
CA ASP A 46 -7.69 -0.56 -17.66
C ASP A 46 -6.49 -1.49 -17.82
N VAL A 47 -6.74 -2.78 -17.90
CA VAL A 47 -5.68 -3.79 -18.04
C VAL A 47 -5.35 -3.95 -19.51
N ILE A 48 -4.17 -3.48 -19.90
CA ILE A 48 -3.73 -3.51 -21.30
C ILE A 48 -3.08 -4.83 -21.65
N GLN A 49 -2.35 -5.41 -20.70
CA GLN A 49 -1.62 -6.65 -20.90
C GLN A 49 -1.48 -7.37 -19.57
N GLU A 50 -1.75 -8.68 -19.54
CA GLU A 50 -1.73 -9.44 -18.29
C GLU A 50 -1.00 -10.78 -18.42
N GLU A 51 0.08 -10.81 -19.19
CA GLU A 51 0.87 -12.03 -19.40
C GLU A 51 1.56 -12.53 -18.15
N LEU A 52 2.03 -11.62 -17.28
CA LEU A 52 2.73 -11.98 -16.04
C LEU A 52 1.79 -12.17 -14.87
N TRP A 53 0.76 -11.33 -14.78
CA TRP A 53 -0.23 -11.45 -13.73
C TRP A 53 -1.50 -10.68 -14.11
N SER A 54 -2.63 -11.12 -13.53
CA SER A 54 -3.92 -10.43 -13.67
C SER A 54 -4.14 -9.57 -12.43
N PRO A 55 -4.08 -8.25 -12.54
CA PRO A 55 -4.30 -7.38 -11.37
C PRO A 55 -5.70 -7.53 -10.81
N THR A 56 -5.83 -7.49 -9.50
CA THR A 56 -7.12 -7.60 -8.81
C THR A 56 -7.63 -6.23 -8.37
N ARG A 57 -6.91 -5.58 -7.44
CA ARG A 57 -7.25 -4.25 -6.95
C ARG A 57 -5.94 -3.55 -6.60
N MET A 58 -5.65 -2.46 -7.30
CA MET A 58 -4.37 -1.79 -7.15
C MET A 58 -4.45 -0.61 -6.19
N VAL A 59 -3.44 -0.50 -5.34
CA VAL A 59 -3.25 0.62 -4.44
C VAL A 59 -1.84 1.15 -4.67
N LEU A 60 -1.69 2.46 -4.75
CA LEU A 60 -0.40 3.11 -4.94
C LEU A 60 -0.24 4.21 -3.90
N LEU A 61 0.84 4.12 -3.13
CA LEU A 61 1.21 5.13 -2.14
C LEU A 61 2.54 5.75 -2.54
N LYS A 62 2.70 7.03 -2.22
CA LYS A 62 3.97 7.74 -2.41
C LYS A 62 4.54 8.13 -1.05
N PHE A 63 5.84 7.92 -0.87
CA PHE A 63 6.60 8.34 0.31
C PHE A 63 7.75 9.24 -0.13
N PRO A 64 8.26 10.10 0.79
CA PRO A 64 9.36 11.00 0.44
C PRO A 64 10.64 10.28 0.02
N SER A 65 10.83 9.05 0.51
CA SER A 65 12.01 8.26 0.20
C SER A 65 11.74 6.77 0.43
N ARG A 66 12.61 5.93 -0.11
CA ARG A 66 12.57 4.50 0.14
C ARG A 66 12.75 4.19 1.63
N ALA A 67 13.62 4.93 2.31
CA ALA A 67 13.85 4.76 3.75
C ALA A 67 12.57 5.01 4.55
N ARG A 68 11.82 6.08 4.22
CA ARG A 68 10.57 6.39 4.92
C ARG A 68 9.49 5.33 4.67
N ALA A 69 9.41 4.81 3.44
CA ALA A 69 8.48 3.73 3.12
C ALA A 69 8.79 2.47 3.93
N LEU A 70 10.08 2.13 4.05
CA LEU A 70 10.50 0.98 4.87
C LEU A 70 10.24 1.21 6.36
N GLU A 71 10.48 2.42 6.86
CA GLU A 71 10.15 2.77 8.25
C GLU A 71 8.66 2.55 8.54
N PHE A 72 7.79 3.00 7.63
CA PHE A 72 6.36 2.78 7.75
C PHE A 72 6.05 1.27 7.82
N MET A 73 6.57 0.49 6.88
CA MET A 73 6.28 -0.94 6.80
C MET A 73 6.73 -1.72 8.04
N HIS A 74 7.82 -1.28 8.68
CA HIS A 74 8.39 -1.95 9.84
C HIS A 74 8.07 -1.24 11.16
N SER A 75 7.22 -0.22 11.14
CA SER A 75 6.92 0.56 12.34
C SER A 75 6.07 -0.21 13.33
N LYS A 76 6.23 0.13 14.60
CA LYS A 76 5.40 -0.42 15.68
C LYS A 76 3.95 -0.01 15.52
N GLU A 77 3.72 1.21 15.05
CA GLU A 77 2.37 1.75 14.84
C GLU A 77 1.60 0.95 13.80
N TYR A 78 2.28 0.52 12.74
CA TYR A 78 1.64 -0.22 11.66
C TYR A 78 1.47 -1.71 11.98
N GLU A 79 2.30 -2.28 12.85
CA GLU A 79 2.33 -3.72 13.07
C GLU A 79 0.95 -4.36 13.33
N PRO A 80 0.15 -3.88 14.31
CA PRO A 80 -1.18 -4.47 14.54
C PRO A 80 -2.15 -4.20 13.39
N VAL A 81 -2.02 -3.05 12.74
CA VAL A 81 -2.86 -2.69 11.60
C VAL A 81 -2.50 -3.52 10.37
N LYS A 82 -1.20 -3.76 10.16
CA LYS A 82 -0.72 -4.65 9.11
C LYS A 82 -1.29 -6.05 9.27
N GLN A 83 -1.37 -6.55 10.49
CA GLN A 83 -1.92 -7.87 10.76
C GLN A 83 -3.39 -7.96 10.33
N MET A 84 -4.16 -6.89 10.55
CA MET A 84 -5.53 -6.84 10.06
C MET A 84 -5.61 -7.01 8.53
N ARG A 85 -4.69 -6.36 7.81
CA ARG A 85 -4.61 -6.51 6.35
C ARG A 85 -4.29 -7.95 5.96
N LEU A 86 -3.30 -8.55 6.63
CA LEU A 86 -2.87 -9.92 6.33
C LEU A 86 -3.96 -10.95 6.63
N ASP A 87 -4.74 -10.73 7.70
CA ASP A 87 -5.80 -11.66 8.10
C ASP A 87 -7.02 -11.62 7.19
N ASN A 88 -7.24 -10.50 6.48
CA ASN A 88 -8.50 -10.27 5.75
C ASN A 88 -8.30 -10.06 4.26
N SER A 89 -7.10 -10.30 3.76
CA SER A 89 -6.79 -10.13 2.35
C SER A 89 -5.60 -10.99 1.94
N ALA A 90 -5.42 -11.14 0.64
CA ALA A 90 -4.23 -11.75 0.08
C ALA A 90 -3.73 -10.85 -1.05
N GLY A 91 -2.42 -10.74 -1.21
CA GLY A 91 -1.90 -9.90 -2.26
C GLY A 91 -0.39 -9.83 -2.29
N SER A 92 0.08 -8.95 -3.13
CA SER A 92 1.51 -8.67 -3.30
C SER A 92 1.77 -7.19 -3.03
N LEU A 93 2.91 -6.89 -2.43
CA LEU A 93 3.30 -5.53 -2.11
C LEU A 93 4.78 -5.36 -2.42
N VAL A 94 5.10 -4.33 -3.18
CA VAL A 94 6.49 -4.01 -3.51
C VAL A 94 6.75 -2.53 -3.26
N ILE A 95 7.98 -2.20 -2.96
CA ILE A 95 8.45 -0.81 -2.82
C ILE A 95 9.38 -0.52 -3.99
N LEU A 96 9.06 0.53 -4.75
CA LEU A 96 9.85 0.94 -5.91
C LEU A 96 10.43 2.33 -5.65
N GLU A 97 11.73 2.50 -5.85
CA GLU A 97 12.35 3.83 -5.80
C GLU A 97 12.05 4.55 -7.11
N GLY A 98 11.60 5.79 -7.01
CA GLY A 98 11.31 6.62 -8.16
C GLY A 98 12.53 7.34 -8.70
N VAL A 99 12.31 8.11 -9.74
CA VAL A 99 13.38 8.92 -10.38
C VAL A 99 13.45 10.31 -9.82
#